data_6439ec0891dcb02388c20e5d44d04054
#
_entry.id   6439ec0891dcb02388c20e5d44d04054
#
_cell.length_a   1.000
_cell.length_b   1.000
_cell.length_c   1.000
_cell.angle_alpha   90.00
_cell.angle_beta   90.00
_cell.angle_gamma   90.00
#
_symmetry.space_group_name_H-M   'P 1'
#
loop_
_entity.id
_entity.type
_entity.pdbx_description
1 polymer ?
#
loop_
_entity_poly.entity_id
_entity_poly.type
_entity_poly.pdbx_seq_one_letter_code
_entity_poly.pdbx_strand_id
1 'polypeptide(L)'
;MQNSWFCIIFEYVNRIENKTIENMKDFIKMTLATLLGLILFGVFSCFVLIGTLGTVAALGEKKAVMPAEAVLSIDFSRFHLAEQTTEVSPFASLQGGEIIAPVGIYSAIKAVNAAAEDPAIRFIYMKPDGVTGGFAQIEEFRTALCKFRESGKAIVSYIENPTNAGYYLASASDKIYMTSHDGGMNMFTGISSQMFFIKDALDRLGVKVQLIRHGKYKSAGEMFVRSESSKDNLEQNLAMTASIWNSWADVIAAARGISIEELNGMLDNLELNFPADFLEKGLVDELLDRNELHEKLATLYVTDNYKNVKSISLADYAALKDVPSYKSASKVAVIYAEGNIVDGDAKEQVAGDRFARIIEKVRNDKDVKAVVLRVNSPGGSVLASEKIKTELDLLRESMPVIASFGDYAASGGYWISANSDYIFANRTSLTGSIGVFSLIPDFGGTIEDKLHVNVTSINSNEHADMYGMMRPLSKNELAYMQASVERIYERFTDVVAEGRDMQVEDVDAIAQGRVWTGAEALGIGLVDQIGTIEDAISYAAMSIEGVSGIQDVQVVSYPKPQTAMELILEALGSTDTAFAGTPLEAIYKAFGKWNDSESGKAYARMQYDYIIR
;
A
#
# COMPACT_ATOMS: atom_id res chain seq x y z
N MET A 1 17.89 -85.41 44.01
CA MET A 1 18.72 -84.64 43.08
C MET A 1 17.91 -83.75 42.05
N GLN A 2 16.61 -83.91 41.95
CA GLN A 2 15.81 -83.16 40.95
C GLN A 2 15.38 -81.72 41.39
N ASN A 3 15.34 -81.41 42.68
CA ASN A 3 14.89 -80.10 43.16
C ASN A 3 16.00 -78.99 43.15
N SER A 4 17.27 -79.36 43.02
CA SER A 4 18.37 -78.39 43.02
C SER A 4 18.52 -77.67 41.69
N TRP A 5 18.21 -78.26 40.57
CA TRP A 5 18.32 -77.66 39.24
C TRP A 5 17.22 -76.61 38.98
N PHE A 6 16.02 -76.83 39.48
CA PHE A 6 14.92 -75.85 39.31
C PHE A 6 15.17 -74.55 40.05
N CYS A 7 15.75 -74.62 41.27
CA CYS A 7 16.11 -73.39 42.01
C CYS A 7 17.20 -72.60 41.30
N ILE A 8 18.21 -73.25 40.72
CA ILE A 8 19.33 -72.57 40.03
C ILE A 8 18.81 -71.89 38.72
N ILE A 9 17.92 -72.56 37.97
CA ILE A 9 17.33 -71.99 36.77
C ILE A 9 16.41 -70.80 37.13
N PHE A 10 15.65 -70.89 38.18
CA PHE A 10 14.74 -69.80 38.63
C PHE A 10 15.53 -68.59 39.13
N GLU A 11 16.61 -68.80 39.85
CA GLU A 11 17.53 -67.72 40.29
C GLU A 11 18.25 -67.07 39.11
N TYR A 12 18.62 -67.83 38.08
CA TYR A 12 19.27 -67.35 36.88
C TYR A 12 18.31 -66.54 35.98
N VAL A 13 17.07 -66.99 35.82
CA VAL A 13 16.02 -66.29 35.07
C VAL A 13 15.64 -64.97 35.78
N ASN A 14 15.42 -65.03 37.10
CA ASN A 14 15.16 -63.80 37.87
C ASN A 14 16.33 -62.78 37.82
N ARG A 15 17.57 -63.27 37.75
CA ARG A 15 18.75 -62.42 37.62
C ARG A 15 18.84 -61.76 36.24
N ILE A 16 18.43 -62.47 35.19
CA ILE A 16 18.36 -61.93 33.82
C ILE A 16 17.22 -60.94 33.71
N GLU A 17 16.03 -61.22 34.24
CA GLU A 17 14.89 -60.30 34.24
C GLU A 17 15.21 -59.04 35.01
N ASN A 18 15.77 -59.12 36.20
CA ASN A 18 16.15 -57.95 36.99
C ASN A 18 17.20 -57.08 36.28
N LYS A 19 18.20 -57.72 35.64
CA LYS A 19 19.22 -57.00 34.87
C LYS A 19 18.68 -56.34 33.61
N THR A 20 17.68 -56.94 32.96
CA THR A 20 17.00 -56.40 31.80
C THR A 20 16.11 -55.23 32.20
N ILE A 21 15.43 -55.28 33.33
CA ILE A 21 14.61 -54.20 33.90
C ILE A 21 15.50 -53.02 34.34
N GLU A 22 16.65 -53.25 34.96
CA GLU A 22 17.62 -52.20 35.30
C GLU A 22 18.18 -51.52 34.05
N ASN A 23 18.61 -52.26 33.04
CA ASN A 23 19.12 -51.72 31.78
C ASN A 23 17.99 -50.93 31.04
N MET A 24 16.76 -51.34 31.09
CA MET A 24 15.63 -50.66 30.50
C MET A 24 15.30 -49.33 31.26
N LYS A 25 15.38 -49.36 32.59
CA LYS A 25 15.25 -48.12 33.41
C LYS A 25 16.34 -47.13 33.13
N ASP A 26 17.57 -47.58 32.98
CA ASP A 26 18.71 -46.68 32.67
C ASP A 26 18.65 -46.18 31.24
N PHE A 27 18.21 -46.99 30.28
CA PHE A 27 17.93 -46.54 28.92
C PHE A 27 16.86 -45.45 28.91
N ILE A 28 15.75 -45.63 29.63
CA ILE A 28 14.67 -44.64 29.70
C ILE A 28 15.17 -43.34 30.37
N LYS A 29 15.97 -43.45 31.46
CA LYS A 29 16.55 -42.25 32.11
C LYS A 29 17.49 -41.49 31.18
N MET A 30 18.34 -42.20 30.43
CA MET A 30 19.26 -41.58 29.48
C MET A 30 18.51 -40.91 28.33
N THR A 31 17.47 -41.55 27.81
CA THR A 31 16.62 -41.00 26.75
C THR A 31 15.88 -39.74 27.23
N LEU A 32 15.29 -39.77 28.42
CA LEU A 32 14.63 -38.60 29.02
C LEU A 32 15.61 -37.47 29.33
N ALA A 33 16.84 -37.80 29.82
CA ALA A 33 17.87 -36.78 30.07
C ALA A 33 18.37 -36.14 28.76
N THR A 34 18.49 -36.92 27.67
CA THR A 34 18.87 -36.39 26.35
C THR A 34 17.77 -35.52 25.79
N LEU A 35 16.50 -35.94 25.90
CA LEU A 35 15.36 -35.16 25.45
C LEU A 35 15.22 -33.86 26.21
N LEU A 36 15.39 -33.88 27.53
CA LEU A 36 15.41 -32.69 28.37
C LEU A 36 16.59 -31.77 28.02
N GLY A 37 17.76 -32.33 27.75
CA GLY A 37 18.94 -31.57 27.28
C GLY A 37 18.70 -30.87 25.96
N LEU A 38 18.08 -31.56 25.00
CA LEU A 38 17.70 -30.98 23.70
C LEU A 38 16.65 -29.85 23.84
N ILE A 39 15.66 -30.05 24.72
CA ILE A 39 14.65 -29.00 25.00
C ILE A 39 15.33 -27.77 25.65
N LEU A 40 16.16 -27.98 26.66
CA LEU A 40 16.91 -26.91 27.34
C LEU A 40 17.87 -26.19 26.39
N PHE A 41 18.55 -26.94 25.51
CA PHE A 41 19.40 -26.35 24.48
C PHE A 41 18.62 -25.55 23.47
N GLY A 42 17.44 -26.05 23.03
CA GLY A 42 16.52 -25.32 22.15
C GLY A 42 16.03 -24.00 22.77
N VAL A 43 15.58 -24.06 24.03
CA VAL A 43 15.14 -22.88 24.80
C VAL A 43 16.32 -21.89 24.99
N PHE A 44 17.50 -22.37 25.37
CA PHE A 44 18.68 -21.52 25.51
C PHE A 44 19.10 -20.88 24.18
N SER A 45 19.10 -21.65 23.08
CA SER A 45 19.37 -21.13 21.74
C SER A 45 18.37 -20.07 21.31
N CYS A 46 17.09 -20.25 21.62
CA CYS A 46 16.06 -19.21 21.40
C CYS A 46 16.34 -17.96 22.24
N PHE A 47 16.70 -18.09 23.51
CA PHE A 47 17.05 -16.94 24.35
C PHE A 47 18.29 -16.19 23.86
N VAL A 48 19.33 -16.93 23.42
CA VAL A 48 20.52 -16.32 22.81
C VAL A 48 20.17 -15.62 21.50
N LEU A 49 19.34 -16.23 20.68
CA LEU A 49 18.90 -15.67 19.39
C LEU A 49 18.08 -14.39 19.61
N ILE A 50 17.10 -14.42 20.53
CA ILE A 50 16.29 -13.26 20.90
C ILE A 50 17.15 -12.18 21.55
N GLY A 51 18.08 -12.56 22.43
CA GLY A 51 19.02 -11.63 23.07
C GLY A 51 19.98 -10.96 22.09
N THR A 52 20.51 -11.71 21.11
CA THR A 52 21.38 -11.14 20.06
C THR A 52 20.58 -10.29 19.07
N LEU A 53 19.38 -10.68 18.68
CA LEU A 53 18.49 -9.88 17.84
C LEU A 53 18.04 -8.61 18.57
N GLY A 54 17.70 -8.69 19.85
CA GLY A 54 17.36 -7.54 20.68
C GLY A 54 18.52 -6.56 20.87
N THR A 55 19.76 -7.08 21.03
CA THR A 55 20.95 -6.22 21.08
C THR A 55 21.31 -5.61 19.73
N VAL A 56 21.13 -6.34 18.62
CA VAL A 56 21.32 -5.80 17.26
C VAL A 56 20.27 -4.73 16.95
N ALA A 57 19.00 -4.94 17.33
CA ALA A 57 17.96 -3.94 17.21
C ALA A 57 18.25 -2.69 18.08
N ALA A 58 18.64 -2.88 19.32
CA ALA A 58 19.00 -1.77 20.23
C ALA A 58 20.30 -1.04 19.85
N LEU A 59 21.26 -1.73 19.23
CA LEU A 59 22.50 -1.12 18.71
C LEU A 59 22.27 -0.46 17.34
N GLY A 60 21.22 -0.86 16.60
CA GLY A 60 20.81 -0.24 15.34
C GLY A 60 20.10 1.10 15.54
N GLU A 61 19.44 1.33 16.66
CA GLU A 61 18.83 2.62 17.02
C GLU A 61 19.89 3.62 17.50
N LYS A 62 20.71 4.13 16.58
CA LYS A 62 21.35 5.43 16.81
C LYS A 62 20.23 6.46 16.84
N LYS A 63 19.83 6.90 18.02
CA LYS A 63 18.90 8.03 18.11
C LYS A 63 19.46 9.18 17.28
N ALA A 64 18.70 9.61 16.30
CA ALA A 64 19.05 10.76 15.48
C ALA A 64 19.33 11.95 16.43
N VAL A 65 20.43 12.63 16.20
CA VAL A 65 20.79 13.83 16.98
C VAL A 65 20.70 15.02 16.05
N MET A 66 19.87 16.00 16.41
CA MET A 66 19.73 17.22 15.66
C MET A 66 21.02 18.06 15.78
N PRO A 67 21.72 18.38 14.67
CA PRO A 67 22.80 19.35 14.67
C PRO A 67 22.28 20.76 15.03
N ALA A 68 23.15 21.63 15.56
CA ALA A 68 22.77 23.01 15.86
C ALA A 68 22.29 23.79 14.62
N GLU A 69 22.87 23.47 13.47
CA GLU A 69 22.46 23.91 12.14
C GLU A 69 22.58 22.72 11.18
N ALA A 70 21.62 22.53 10.29
CA ALA A 70 21.59 21.42 9.37
C ALA A 70 20.93 21.78 8.03
N VAL A 71 21.27 21.02 7.01
CA VAL A 71 20.52 20.86 5.76
C VAL A 71 19.57 19.68 5.94
N LEU A 72 18.29 19.86 5.64
CA LEU A 72 17.36 18.73 5.56
C LEU A 72 17.63 18.01 4.24
N SER A 73 18.16 16.80 4.34
CA SER A 73 18.49 15.98 3.18
C SER A 73 17.34 15.03 2.85
N ILE A 74 16.80 15.18 1.64
CA ILE A 74 15.74 14.31 1.09
C ILE A 74 16.35 13.50 -0.03
N ASP A 75 16.74 12.27 0.24
CA ASP A 75 17.38 11.37 -0.71
C ASP A 75 16.51 10.12 -0.89
N PHE A 76 15.77 10.08 -1.99
CA PHE A 76 14.81 9.00 -2.29
C PHE A 76 15.46 7.65 -2.59
N SER A 77 16.79 7.58 -2.71
CA SER A 77 17.49 6.29 -2.74
C SER A 77 17.49 5.58 -1.38
N ARG A 78 17.18 6.29 -0.28
CA ARG A 78 17.28 5.81 1.10
C ARG A 78 15.95 5.56 1.80
N PHE A 79 14.87 6.08 1.27
CA PHE A 79 13.52 5.87 1.79
C PHE A 79 12.50 5.88 0.66
N HIS A 80 11.32 5.35 0.91
CA HIS A 80 10.16 5.50 0.03
C HIS A 80 8.96 6.08 0.79
N LEU A 81 8.08 6.76 0.06
CA LEU A 81 6.82 7.24 0.61
C LEU A 81 5.85 6.07 0.77
N ALA A 82 5.17 6.01 1.91
CA ALA A 82 4.17 5.00 2.26
C ALA A 82 2.96 5.68 2.91
N GLU A 83 1.85 4.97 3.07
CA GLU A 83 0.71 5.53 3.81
C GLU A 83 1.05 5.75 5.29
N GLN A 84 1.73 4.78 5.90
CA GLN A 84 2.16 4.87 7.30
C GLN A 84 3.66 4.57 7.42
N THR A 85 4.31 5.20 8.39
CA THR A 85 5.66 4.81 8.80
C THR A 85 5.57 3.47 9.53
N THR A 86 6.29 2.47 9.04
CA THR A 86 6.40 1.16 9.68
C THR A 86 7.86 0.88 10.04
N GLU A 87 8.09 0.12 11.11
CA GLU A 87 9.44 -0.32 11.44
C GLU A 87 9.91 -1.38 10.42
N VAL A 88 11.19 -1.34 10.08
CA VAL A 88 11.78 -2.31 9.16
C VAL A 88 12.10 -3.58 9.91
N SER A 89 11.75 -4.74 9.35
CA SER A 89 12.11 -6.03 9.94
C SER A 89 13.63 -6.15 10.09
N PRO A 90 14.14 -6.47 11.27
CA PRO A 90 15.58 -6.70 11.49
C PRO A 90 16.18 -7.81 10.60
N PHE A 91 15.35 -8.72 10.08
CA PHE A 91 15.76 -9.74 9.13
C PHE A 91 16.03 -9.19 7.73
N ALA A 92 15.49 -8.04 7.35
CA ALA A 92 15.75 -7.41 6.06
C ALA A 92 17.24 -7.06 5.90
N SER A 93 17.91 -6.65 6.99
CA SER A 93 19.35 -6.38 7.02
C SER A 93 20.22 -7.62 6.81
N LEU A 94 19.72 -8.80 7.19
CA LEU A 94 20.44 -10.07 7.03
C LEU A 94 20.39 -10.62 5.61
N GLN A 95 19.46 -10.14 4.77
CA GLN A 95 19.34 -10.53 3.37
C GLN A 95 20.29 -9.78 2.44
N GLY A 96 21.13 -8.89 2.98
CA GLY A 96 22.22 -8.22 2.26
C GLY A 96 21.79 -7.13 1.27
N GLY A 97 20.55 -6.70 1.33
CA GLY A 97 20.02 -5.56 0.57
C GLY A 97 20.19 -4.24 1.34
N GLU A 98 20.28 -3.13 0.64
CA GLU A 98 20.18 -1.80 1.23
C GLU A 98 18.73 -1.61 1.74
N ILE A 99 18.58 -1.30 3.04
CA ILE A 99 17.26 -1.16 3.65
C ILE A 99 16.71 0.22 3.27
N ILE A 100 15.69 0.24 2.43
CA ILE A 100 14.93 1.44 2.10
C ILE A 100 13.79 1.57 3.11
N ALA A 101 13.88 2.55 4.01
CA ALA A 101 12.90 2.72 5.08
C ALA A 101 11.59 3.33 4.55
N PRO A 102 10.41 2.79 4.92
CA PRO A 102 9.13 3.45 4.64
C PRO A 102 8.97 4.67 5.54
N VAL A 103 8.66 5.82 4.92
CA VAL A 103 8.29 7.06 5.64
C VAL A 103 6.84 7.38 5.29
N GLY A 104 5.97 7.36 6.28
CA GLY A 104 4.55 7.65 6.09
C GLY A 104 4.36 9.08 5.57
N ILE A 105 3.46 9.23 4.60
CA ILE A 105 3.24 10.51 3.92
C ILE A 105 2.89 11.63 4.90
N TYR A 106 2.02 11.38 5.88
CA TYR A 106 1.69 12.38 6.88
C TYR A 106 2.90 12.75 7.76
N SER A 107 3.75 11.78 8.14
CA SER A 107 4.98 12.03 8.90
C SER A 107 5.99 12.84 8.07
N ALA A 108 6.09 12.57 6.77
CA ALA A 108 6.96 13.31 5.85
C ALA A 108 6.49 14.77 5.69
N ILE A 109 5.18 15.00 5.48
CA ILE A 109 4.58 16.34 5.39
C ILE A 109 4.82 17.10 6.69
N LYS A 110 4.52 16.50 7.84
CA LYS A 110 4.73 17.10 9.17
C LYS A 110 6.19 17.48 9.40
N ALA A 111 7.14 16.63 8.96
CA ALA A 111 8.56 16.93 9.05
C ALA A 111 8.97 18.13 8.17
N VAL A 112 8.50 18.20 6.93
CA VAL A 112 8.78 19.32 6.02
C VAL A 112 8.19 20.61 6.57
N ASN A 113 6.96 20.60 7.08
CA ASN A 113 6.33 21.76 7.70
C ASN A 113 7.07 22.21 8.98
N ALA A 114 7.47 21.27 9.83
CA ALA A 114 8.29 21.59 11.01
C ALA A 114 9.64 22.18 10.62
N ALA A 115 10.26 21.74 9.53
CA ALA A 115 11.51 22.26 9.03
C ALA A 115 11.37 23.71 8.51
N ALA A 116 10.21 24.10 8.02
CA ALA A 116 9.93 25.48 7.61
C ALA A 116 10.07 26.45 8.78
N GLU A 117 9.62 26.06 9.97
CA GLU A 117 9.65 26.88 11.19
C GLU A 117 10.93 26.70 12.03
N ASP A 118 11.66 25.59 11.85
CA ASP A 118 12.84 25.25 12.65
C ASP A 118 14.07 26.09 12.24
N PRO A 119 14.57 27.03 13.09
CA PRO A 119 15.72 27.87 12.74
C PRO A 119 17.01 27.06 12.53
N ALA A 120 17.08 25.82 13.04
CA ALA A 120 18.24 24.95 12.83
C ALA A 120 18.29 24.38 11.40
N ILE A 121 17.18 24.37 10.66
CA ILE A 121 17.17 23.95 9.25
C ILE A 121 17.43 25.17 8.36
N ARG A 122 18.55 25.13 7.64
CA ARG A 122 18.99 26.20 6.74
C ARG A 122 18.25 26.19 5.40
N PHE A 123 18.20 25.01 4.77
CA PHE A 123 17.54 24.77 3.48
C PHE A 123 17.28 23.28 3.28
N ILE A 124 16.52 22.91 2.26
CA ILE A 124 16.34 21.54 1.81
C ILE A 124 17.29 21.24 0.65
N TYR A 125 18.03 20.14 0.75
CA TYR A 125 18.72 19.53 -0.38
C TYR A 125 18.02 18.21 -0.75
N MET A 126 17.54 18.12 -2.00
CA MET A 126 16.76 16.99 -2.48
C MET A 126 17.45 16.27 -3.63
N LYS A 127 17.54 14.94 -3.52
CA LYS A 127 17.87 14.01 -4.61
C LYS A 127 16.61 13.23 -4.96
N PRO A 128 15.89 13.62 -6.01
CA PRO A 128 14.62 13.00 -6.38
C PRO A 128 14.78 11.72 -7.18
N ASP A 129 16.01 11.36 -7.57
CA ASP A 129 16.29 10.12 -8.31
C ASP A 129 15.85 8.90 -7.47
N GLY A 130 15.17 7.97 -8.13
CA GLY A 130 14.69 6.76 -7.48
C GLY A 130 13.43 6.93 -6.60
N VAL A 131 12.76 8.08 -6.68
CA VAL A 131 11.50 8.27 -5.97
C VAL A 131 10.50 7.17 -6.33
N THR A 132 9.95 6.55 -5.30
CA THR A 132 8.88 5.56 -5.38
C THR A 132 7.75 5.93 -4.43
N GLY A 133 6.54 5.73 -4.88
CA GLY A 133 5.31 6.09 -4.17
C GLY A 133 4.16 6.15 -5.16
N GLY A 134 2.94 6.32 -4.70
CA GLY A 134 1.80 6.55 -5.55
C GLY A 134 1.74 8.00 -6.07
N PHE A 135 0.96 8.23 -7.11
CA PHE A 135 0.81 9.56 -7.72
C PHE A 135 0.31 10.59 -6.70
N ALA A 136 -0.71 10.23 -5.91
CA ALA A 136 -1.28 11.11 -4.91
C ALA A 136 -0.30 11.39 -3.76
N GLN A 137 0.45 10.38 -3.30
CA GLN A 137 1.47 10.55 -2.26
C GLN A 137 2.57 11.53 -2.71
N ILE A 138 3.02 11.43 -3.97
CA ILE A 138 4.01 12.33 -4.55
C ILE A 138 3.45 13.74 -4.68
N GLU A 139 2.17 13.89 -5.05
CA GLU A 139 1.46 15.17 -5.13
C GLU A 139 1.35 15.83 -3.75
N GLU A 140 0.97 15.07 -2.71
CA GLU A 140 0.92 15.55 -1.33
C GLU A 140 2.29 16.01 -0.81
N PHE A 141 3.33 15.23 -1.08
CA PHE A 141 4.68 15.58 -0.68
C PHE A 141 5.19 16.85 -1.37
N ARG A 142 4.92 16.99 -2.68
CA ARG A 142 5.23 18.22 -3.41
C ARG A 142 4.51 19.43 -2.84
N THR A 143 3.25 19.28 -2.45
CA THR A 143 2.48 20.35 -1.80
C THR A 143 3.16 20.84 -0.52
N ALA A 144 3.69 19.93 0.31
CA ALA A 144 4.45 20.28 1.50
C ALA A 144 5.77 21.02 1.15
N LEU A 145 6.46 20.60 0.09
CA LEU A 145 7.66 21.31 -0.39
C LEU A 145 7.33 22.75 -0.84
N CYS A 146 6.21 22.94 -1.54
CA CYS A 146 5.77 24.28 -1.92
C CYS A 146 5.47 25.16 -0.69
N LYS A 147 4.78 24.63 0.33
CA LYS A 147 4.54 25.33 1.62
C LYS A 147 5.86 25.67 2.33
N PHE A 148 6.85 24.75 2.30
CA PHE A 148 8.16 25.03 2.86
C PHE A 148 8.83 26.26 2.23
N ARG A 149 8.74 26.43 0.92
CA ARG A 149 9.29 27.61 0.22
C ARG A 149 8.65 28.93 0.67
N GLU A 150 7.38 28.91 1.07
CA GLU A 150 6.69 30.09 1.59
C GLU A 150 7.34 30.63 2.89
N SER A 151 8.10 29.81 3.62
CA SER A 151 8.91 30.23 4.77
C SER A 151 10.11 31.11 4.40
N GLY A 152 10.44 31.23 3.11
CA GLY A 152 11.61 31.94 2.61
C GLY A 152 12.91 31.13 2.63
N LYS A 153 12.87 29.87 3.06
CA LYS A 153 13.99 28.92 2.98
C LYS A 153 14.03 28.27 1.61
N ALA A 154 15.24 28.04 1.09
CA ALA A 154 15.44 27.49 -0.25
C ALA A 154 15.28 25.98 -0.30
N ILE A 155 14.83 25.48 -1.44
CA ILE A 155 14.93 24.08 -1.84
C ILE A 155 15.86 23.99 -3.05
N VAL A 156 16.84 23.09 -2.98
CA VAL A 156 17.78 22.81 -4.06
C VAL A 156 17.70 21.33 -4.42
N SER A 157 17.43 21.04 -5.68
CA SER A 157 17.43 19.67 -6.21
C SER A 157 18.65 19.38 -7.06
N TYR A 158 19.10 18.12 -7.03
CA TYR A 158 20.14 17.61 -7.91
C TYR A 158 19.68 16.29 -8.53
N ILE A 159 19.68 16.23 -9.87
CA ILE A 159 19.16 15.11 -10.67
C ILE A 159 20.31 14.47 -11.45
N GLU A 160 20.38 13.14 -11.44
CA GLU A 160 21.30 12.35 -12.27
C GLU A 160 20.53 11.54 -13.31
N ASN A 161 19.35 11.01 -12.95
CA ASN A 161 18.49 10.18 -13.79
C ASN A 161 17.04 10.68 -13.69
N PRO A 162 16.65 11.63 -14.53
CA PRO A 162 15.30 12.22 -14.46
C PRO A 162 14.22 11.19 -14.77
N THR A 163 13.22 11.12 -13.89
CA THR A 163 11.98 10.36 -14.08
C THR A 163 10.79 11.31 -14.05
N ASN A 164 9.59 10.87 -14.46
CA ASN A 164 8.39 11.70 -14.36
C ASN A 164 8.15 12.18 -12.92
N ALA A 165 8.17 11.27 -11.95
CA ALA A 165 7.96 11.57 -10.54
C ALA A 165 9.11 12.41 -9.94
N GLY A 166 10.36 12.06 -10.28
CA GLY A 166 11.53 12.79 -9.80
C GLY A 166 11.56 14.22 -10.30
N TYR A 167 11.26 14.45 -11.58
CA TYR A 167 11.22 15.79 -12.14
C TYR A 167 10.01 16.60 -11.62
N TYR A 168 8.85 15.94 -11.42
CA TYR A 168 7.69 16.57 -10.80
C TYR A 168 8.01 17.13 -9.40
N LEU A 169 8.72 16.35 -8.55
CA LEU A 169 9.19 16.84 -7.25
C LEU A 169 10.25 17.93 -7.39
N ALA A 170 11.23 17.75 -8.27
CA ALA A 170 12.28 18.74 -8.50
C ALA A 170 11.73 20.10 -8.94
N SER A 171 10.63 20.11 -9.69
CA SER A 171 9.96 21.34 -10.13
C SER A 171 9.41 22.21 -8.97
N ALA A 172 9.34 21.68 -7.73
CA ALA A 172 9.05 22.45 -6.53
C ALA A 172 10.27 23.23 -6.00
N SER A 173 11.48 23.03 -6.51
CA SER A 173 12.71 23.63 -6.00
C SER A 173 12.94 25.03 -6.54
N ASP A 174 13.69 25.84 -5.78
CA ASP A 174 14.16 27.17 -6.21
C ASP A 174 15.28 27.05 -7.23
N LYS A 175 16.09 25.98 -7.12
CA LYS A 175 17.14 25.63 -8.07
C LYS A 175 17.14 24.14 -8.37
N ILE A 176 17.19 23.81 -9.65
CA ILE A 176 17.31 22.46 -10.14
C ILE A 176 18.67 22.33 -10.82
N TYR A 177 19.57 21.60 -10.19
CA TYR A 177 20.85 21.23 -10.76
C TYR A 177 20.76 19.83 -11.36
N MET A 178 21.53 19.58 -12.42
CA MET A 178 21.63 18.26 -13.04
C MET A 178 23.10 17.90 -13.23
N THR A 179 23.40 16.61 -13.26
CA THR A 179 24.74 16.13 -13.56
C THR A 179 25.25 16.68 -14.90
N SER A 180 26.53 17.04 -14.97
CA SER A 180 27.20 17.42 -16.22
C SER A 180 27.65 16.21 -17.05
N HIS A 181 27.43 14.96 -16.56
CA HIS A 181 27.86 13.74 -17.21
C HIS A 181 26.75 13.11 -18.04
N ASP A 182 27.05 12.70 -19.28
CA ASP A 182 26.11 12.11 -20.22
C ASP A 182 25.73 10.64 -19.94
N GLY A 183 26.11 10.08 -18.79
CA GLY A 183 25.90 8.68 -18.45
C GLY A 183 24.56 8.32 -17.84
N GLY A 184 23.71 9.30 -17.53
CA GLY A 184 22.40 9.09 -16.92
C GLY A 184 21.35 8.60 -17.91
N MET A 185 20.30 7.94 -17.38
CA MET A 185 19.15 7.51 -18.18
C MET A 185 18.00 8.50 -18.00
N ASN A 186 17.51 9.07 -19.10
CA ASN A 186 16.28 9.88 -19.06
C ASN A 186 15.05 8.98 -19.16
N MET A 187 14.21 9.01 -18.12
CA MET A 187 12.88 8.39 -18.05
C MET A 187 11.76 9.43 -17.85
N PHE A 188 12.04 10.69 -18.10
CA PHE A 188 11.05 11.76 -18.13
C PHE A 188 10.41 11.82 -19.52
N THR A 189 9.41 10.97 -19.74
CA THR A 189 8.83 10.69 -21.06
C THR A 189 7.30 10.73 -21.09
N GLY A 190 6.67 11.14 -19.99
CA GLY A 190 5.22 11.06 -19.82
C GLY A 190 4.77 9.72 -19.23
N ILE A 191 3.45 9.56 -19.06
CA ILE A 191 2.84 8.41 -18.36
C ILE A 191 2.27 7.42 -19.38
N SER A 192 2.59 6.14 -19.19
CA SER A 192 2.06 5.04 -19.98
C SER A 192 1.40 3.99 -19.11
N SER A 193 0.31 3.41 -19.58
CA SER A 193 -0.36 2.25 -18.98
C SER A 193 -0.35 1.08 -19.95
N GLN A 194 0.02 -0.10 -19.48
CA GLN A 194 0.02 -1.34 -20.26
C GLN A 194 -1.01 -2.31 -19.68
N MET A 195 -1.90 -2.81 -20.53
CA MET A 195 -2.92 -3.78 -20.16
C MET A 195 -2.56 -5.16 -20.74
N PHE A 196 -2.61 -6.19 -19.90
CA PHE A 196 -2.33 -7.57 -20.28
C PHE A 196 -3.62 -8.36 -20.40
N PHE A 197 -3.78 -9.12 -21.47
CA PHE A 197 -4.92 -10.00 -21.73
C PHE A 197 -4.43 -11.44 -21.80
N ILE A 198 -4.89 -12.28 -20.88
CA ILE A 198 -4.40 -13.65 -20.70
C ILE A 198 -5.38 -14.71 -21.17
N LYS A 199 -6.53 -14.32 -21.78
CA LYS A 199 -7.54 -15.25 -22.28
C LYS A 199 -6.95 -16.34 -23.15
N ASP A 200 -6.13 -15.99 -24.13
CA ASP A 200 -5.59 -16.96 -25.08
C ASP A 200 -4.61 -17.94 -24.43
N ALA A 201 -3.92 -17.52 -23.37
CA ALA A 201 -3.10 -18.41 -22.54
C ALA A 201 -3.97 -19.36 -21.71
N LEU A 202 -5.04 -18.85 -21.12
CA LEU A 202 -6.01 -19.67 -20.36
C LEU A 202 -6.71 -20.69 -21.26
N ASP A 203 -7.12 -20.29 -22.46
CA ASP A 203 -7.73 -21.21 -23.45
C ASP A 203 -6.77 -22.36 -23.81
N ARG A 204 -5.46 -22.09 -23.98
CA ARG A 204 -4.46 -23.14 -24.23
C ARG A 204 -4.29 -24.10 -23.07
N LEU A 205 -4.48 -23.62 -21.84
CA LEU A 205 -4.47 -24.43 -20.62
C LEU A 205 -5.78 -25.18 -20.40
N GLY A 206 -6.83 -24.89 -21.19
CA GLY A 206 -8.15 -25.49 -21.04
C GLY A 206 -9.00 -24.81 -19.95
N VAL A 207 -8.58 -23.63 -19.48
CA VAL A 207 -9.32 -22.83 -18.50
C VAL A 207 -10.22 -21.84 -19.23
N LYS A 208 -11.50 -21.81 -18.87
CA LYS A 208 -12.45 -20.80 -19.33
C LYS A 208 -12.90 -19.94 -18.18
N VAL A 209 -13.21 -18.67 -18.45
CA VAL A 209 -13.71 -17.75 -17.43
C VAL A 209 -15.02 -17.14 -17.90
N GLN A 210 -16.05 -17.16 -17.05
CA GLN A 210 -17.30 -16.45 -17.27
C GLN A 210 -17.29 -15.17 -16.44
N LEU A 211 -17.42 -14.02 -17.12
CA LEU A 211 -17.51 -12.70 -16.51
C LEU A 211 -18.97 -12.27 -16.42
N ILE A 212 -19.43 -11.99 -15.23
CA ILE A 212 -20.74 -11.46 -14.91
C ILE A 212 -20.52 -10.07 -14.35
N ARG A 213 -21.10 -9.04 -14.97
CA ARG A 213 -20.85 -7.65 -14.53
C ARG A 213 -22.02 -6.74 -14.78
N HIS A 214 -22.09 -5.66 -14.03
CA HIS A 214 -22.88 -4.48 -14.35
C HIS A 214 -21.95 -3.28 -14.59
N GLY A 215 -22.26 -2.52 -15.66
CA GLY A 215 -21.50 -1.33 -16.05
C GLY A 215 -20.52 -1.57 -17.21
N LYS A 216 -20.63 -0.72 -18.26
CA LYS A 216 -19.83 -0.84 -19.49
C LYS A 216 -18.35 -0.57 -19.27
N TYR A 217 -18.01 0.25 -18.27
CA TYR A 217 -16.63 0.58 -17.89
C TYR A 217 -16.05 -0.36 -16.82
N LYS A 218 -16.85 -1.28 -16.23
CA LYS A 218 -16.34 -2.25 -15.25
C LYS A 218 -15.55 -3.34 -15.96
N SER A 219 -14.32 -3.05 -16.32
CA SER A 219 -13.46 -3.87 -17.17
C SER A 219 -12.47 -4.77 -16.42
N ALA A 220 -12.54 -4.85 -15.08
CA ALA A 220 -11.62 -5.63 -14.26
C ALA A 220 -11.47 -7.11 -14.69
N GLY A 221 -12.54 -7.73 -15.20
CA GLY A 221 -12.52 -9.11 -15.68
C GLY A 221 -12.16 -9.28 -17.16
N GLU A 222 -12.00 -8.21 -17.94
CA GLU A 222 -11.76 -8.31 -19.38
C GLU A 222 -10.47 -9.04 -19.72
N MET A 223 -9.44 -8.87 -18.91
CA MET A 223 -8.15 -9.56 -19.09
C MET A 223 -8.26 -11.09 -19.15
N PHE A 224 -9.29 -11.68 -18.56
CA PHE A 224 -9.52 -13.11 -18.51
C PHE A 224 -10.41 -13.63 -19.65
N VAL A 225 -11.23 -12.74 -20.24
CA VAL A 225 -12.29 -13.14 -21.20
C VAL A 225 -12.14 -12.51 -22.59
N ARG A 226 -11.15 -11.62 -22.77
CA ARG A 226 -10.85 -10.95 -24.04
C ARG A 226 -9.38 -11.07 -24.38
N SER A 227 -9.04 -10.99 -25.67
CA SER A 227 -7.67 -10.95 -26.17
C SER A 227 -7.17 -9.50 -26.39
N GLU A 228 -8.07 -8.52 -26.29
CA GLU A 228 -7.79 -7.08 -26.41
C GLU A 228 -8.80 -6.25 -25.59
N SER A 229 -8.46 -4.99 -25.35
CA SER A 229 -9.32 -4.06 -24.64
C SER A 229 -10.65 -3.80 -25.37
N SER A 230 -11.75 -3.67 -24.62
CA SER A 230 -12.98 -3.12 -25.16
C SER A 230 -12.80 -1.62 -25.48
N LYS A 231 -13.69 -1.07 -26.31
CA LYS A 231 -13.69 0.37 -26.64
C LYS A 231 -13.89 1.23 -25.40
N ASP A 232 -14.82 0.85 -24.53
CA ASP A 232 -15.12 1.59 -23.29
C ASP A 232 -13.93 1.54 -22.34
N ASN A 233 -13.25 0.39 -22.22
CA ASN A 233 -12.05 0.24 -21.41
C ASN A 233 -10.88 1.08 -21.95
N LEU A 234 -10.69 1.09 -23.28
CA LEU A 234 -9.66 1.92 -23.90
C LEU A 234 -9.94 3.41 -23.69
N GLU A 235 -11.20 3.85 -23.92
CA GLU A 235 -11.64 5.23 -23.70
C GLU A 235 -11.32 5.71 -22.29
N GLN A 236 -11.73 4.94 -21.26
CA GLN A 236 -11.50 5.38 -19.87
C GLN A 236 -10.01 5.39 -19.51
N ASN A 237 -9.20 4.42 -19.99
CA ASN A 237 -7.77 4.41 -19.70
C ASN A 237 -7.03 5.56 -20.39
N LEU A 238 -7.41 5.93 -21.61
CA LEU A 238 -6.87 7.11 -22.28
C LEU A 238 -7.21 8.38 -21.52
N ALA A 239 -8.49 8.57 -21.14
CA ALA A 239 -8.92 9.73 -20.39
C ALA A 239 -8.20 9.84 -19.03
N MET A 240 -8.13 8.74 -18.29
CA MET A 240 -7.46 8.66 -17.00
C MET A 240 -5.95 8.96 -17.10
N THR A 241 -5.24 8.34 -18.05
CA THR A 241 -3.80 8.57 -18.25
C THR A 241 -3.53 10.03 -18.63
N ALA A 242 -4.36 10.60 -19.52
CA ALA A 242 -4.28 12.01 -19.90
C ALA A 242 -4.56 12.94 -18.71
N SER A 243 -5.57 12.65 -17.88
CA SER A 243 -5.92 13.47 -16.71
C SER A 243 -4.79 13.48 -15.67
N ILE A 244 -4.18 12.32 -15.38
CA ILE A 244 -3.03 12.22 -14.47
C ILE A 244 -1.86 13.02 -15.03
N TRP A 245 -1.49 12.79 -16.30
CA TRP A 245 -0.37 13.51 -16.92
C TRP A 245 -0.60 15.02 -16.94
N ASN A 246 -1.77 15.48 -17.38
CA ASN A 246 -2.10 16.89 -17.43
C ASN A 246 -2.02 17.57 -16.05
N SER A 247 -2.43 16.87 -14.98
CA SER A 247 -2.32 17.37 -13.61
C SER A 247 -0.85 17.63 -13.21
N TRP A 248 0.07 16.79 -13.64
CA TRP A 248 1.50 16.98 -13.38
C TRP A 248 2.17 17.94 -14.36
N ALA A 249 1.86 17.82 -15.65
CA ALA A 249 2.43 18.67 -16.71
C ALA A 249 2.11 20.15 -16.50
N ASP A 250 0.86 20.46 -16.09
CA ASP A 250 0.42 21.82 -15.77
C ASP A 250 1.31 22.47 -14.68
N VAL A 251 1.56 21.70 -13.62
CA VAL A 251 2.38 22.15 -12.49
C VAL A 251 3.87 22.29 -12.87
N ILE A 252 4.42 21.35 -13.65
CA ILE A 252 5.80 21.41 -14.14
C ILE A 252 5.98 22.60 -15.08
N ALA A 253 5.07 22.77 -16.04
CA ALA A 253 5.12 23.85 -17.01
C ALA A 253 5.05 25.21 -16.32
N ALA A 254 4.10 25.38 -15.39
CA ALA A 254 3.99 26.60 -14.59
C ALA A 254 5.26 26.90 -13.77
N ALA A 255 5.88 25.88 -13.16
CA ALA A 255 7.11 26.03 -12.38
C ALA A 255 8.32 26.41 -13.21
N ARG A 256 8.36 26.03 -14.50
CA ARG A 256 9.46 26.34 -15.42
C ARG A 256 9.17 27.52 -16.35
N GLY A 257 7.96 28.10 -16.30
CA GLY A 257 7.56 29.23 -17.12
C GLY A 257 7.41 28.91 -18.61
N ILE A 258 7.04 27.68 -18.94
CA ILE A 258 6.76 27.18 -20.30
C ILE A 258 5.27 26.78 -20.41
N SER A 259 4.79 26.56 -21.63
CA SER A 259 3.45 26.03 -21.84
C SER A 259 3.43 24.49 -21.75
N ILE A 260 2.25 23.91 -21.52
CA ILE A 260 2.08 22.45 -21.53
C ILE A 260 2.38 21.89 -22.92
N GLU A 261 2.01 22.63 -23.97
CA GLU A 261 2.25 22.25 -25.35
C GLU A 261 3.76 22.19 -25.67
N GLU A 262 4.55 23.15 -25.14
CA GLU A 262 6.02 23.11 -25.26
C GLU A 262 6.60 21.91 -24.50
N LEU A 263 6.15 21.66 -23.27
CA LEU A 263 6.59 20.49 -22.52
C LEU A 263 6.27 19.17 -23.24
N ASN A 264 5.02 19.00 -23.68
CA ASN A 264 4.61 17.81 -24.44
C ASN A 264 5.39 17.68 -25.76
N GLY A 265 5.62 18.79 -26.47
CA GLY A 265 6.42 18.79 -27.69
C GLY A 265 7.86 18.29 -27.47
N MET A 266 8.51 18.69 -26.38
CA MET A 266 9.85 18.18 -26.02
C MET A 266 9.85 16.66 -25.77
N LEU A 267 8.82 16.15 -25.08
CA LEU A 267 8.70 14.72 -24.76
C LEU A 267 8.32 13.89 -25.99
N ASP A 268 7.35 14.32 -26.79
CA ASP A 268 6.87 13.63 -27.98
C ASP A 268 7.93 13.54 -29.08
N ASN A 269 8.76 14.57 -29.19
CA ASN A 269 9.86 14.61 -30.17
C ASN A 269 11.18 14.05 -29.62
N LEU A 270 11.22 13.54 -28.38
CA LEU A 270 12.42 13.02 -27.71
C LEU A 270 13.57 14.03 -27.68
N GLU A 271 13.27 15.30 -27.40
CA GLU A 271 14.24 16.40 -27.40
C GLU A 271 15.10 16.47 -26.12
N LEU A 272 14.82 15.62 -25.12
CA LEU A 272 15.48 15.58 -23.80
C LEU A 272 16.31 14.29 -23.68
N ASN A 273 17.47 14.23 -24.30
CA ASN A 273 18.31 13.03 -24.30
C ASN A 273 19.53 13.15 -23.36
N PHE A 274 20.16 14.31 -23.34
CA PHE A 274 21.36 14.59 -22.56
C PHE A 274 21.12 15.71 -21.55
N PRO A 275 21.95 15.83 -20.50
CA PRO A 275 21.82 16.93 -19.53
C PRO A 275 21.83 18.32 -20.18
N ALA A 276 22.62 18.49 -21.26
CA ALA A 276 22.68 19.74 -22.02
C ALA A 276 21.31 20.15 -22.62
N ASP A 277 20.48 19.17 -23.02
CA ASP A 277 19.16 19.44 -23.59
C ASP A 277 18.23 20.04 -22.51
N PHE A 278 18.28 19.50 -21.28
CA PHE A 278 17.50 20.01 -20.15
C PHE A 278 17.89 21.46 -19.80
N LEU A 279 19.18 21.80 -19.88
CA LEU A 279 19.66 23.16 -19.66
C LEU A 279 19.20 24.07 -20.80
N GLU A 280 19.38 23.69 -22.06
CA GLU A 280 18.97 24.47 -23.23
C GLU A 280 17.47 24.75 -23.25
N LYS A 281 16.66 23.76 -22.89
CA LYS A 281 15.19 23.87 -22.78
C LYS A 281 14.71 24.58 -21.50
N GLY A 282 15.61 25.01 -20.64
CA GLY A 282 15.26 25.71 -19.39
C GLY A 282 14.62 24.83 -18.31
N LEU A 283 14.74 23.51 -18.44
CA LEU A 283 14.22 22.57 -17.47
C LEU A 283 15.11 22.42 -16.23
N VAL A 284 16.41 22.71 -16.34
CA VAL A 284 17.35 22.80 -15.22
C VAL A 284 18.10 24.14 -15.24
N ASP A 285 18.65 24.54 -14.09
CA ASP A 285 19.28 25.85 -13.95
C ASP A 285 20.79 25.81 -14.23
N GLU A 286 21.47 24.73 -13.88
CA GLU A 286 22.91 24.54 -14.10
C GLU A 286 23.23 23.05 -14.21
N LEU A 287 24.29 22.74 -14.97
CA LEU A 287 24.90 21.41 -14.99
C LEU A 287 26.14 21.43 -14.09
N LEU A 288 26.21 20.50 -13.15
CA LEU A 288 27.27 20.46 -12.15
C LEU A 288 27.87 19.06 -12.05
N ASP A 289 29.19 18.98 -11.93
CA ASP A 289 29.81 17.77 -11.39
C ASP A 289 29.66 17.70 -9.85
N ARG A 290 30.12 16.60 -9.28
CA ARG A 290 30.02 16.39 -7.84
C ARG A 290 30.77 17.45 -7.01
N ASN A 291 31.91 17.95 -7.48
CA ASN A 291 32.70 18.91 -6.73
C ASN A 291 32.05 20.29 -6.79
N GLU A 292 31.59 20.69 -7.97
CA GLU A 292 30.84 21.94 -8.18
C GLU A 292 29.56 21.97 -7.35
N LEU A 293 28.82 20.83 -7.29
CA LEU A 293 27.67 20.69 -6.41
C LEU A 293 28.06 20.89 -4.93
N HIS A 294 29.16 20.25 -4.47
CA HIS A 294 29.63 20.41 -3.10
C HIS A 294 30.01 21.87 -2.79
N GLU A 295 30.61 22.60 -3.71
CA GLU A 295 30.94 24.01 -3.55
C GLU A 295 29.66 24.86 -3.47
N LYS A 296 28.64 24.60 -4.30
CA LYS A 296 27.34 25.26 -4.25
C LYS A 296 26.66 25.03 -2.89
N LEU A 297 26.61 23.79 -2.41
CA LEU A 297 26.02 23.44 -1.12
C LEU A 297 26.78 24.08 0.06
N ALA A 298 28.11 24.12 0.01
CA ALA A 298 28.92 24.81 1.01
C ALA A 298 28.65 26.32 1.04
N THR A 299 28.53 26.94 -0.14
CA THR A 299 28.20 28.35 -0.26
C THR A 299 26.82 28.68 0.32
N LEU A 300 25.80 27.84 0.02
CA LEU A 300 24.44 28.00 0.58
C LEU A 300 24.41 27.77 2.11
N TYR A 301 25.26 26.88 2.61
CA TYR A 301 25.41 26.65 4.06
C TYR A 301 26.22 27.72 4.76
N VAL A 302 26.87 28.63 4.01
CA VAL A 302 27.77 29.67 4.49
C VAL A 302 29.02 29.09 5.17
N THR A 303 29.72 28.20 4.45
CA THR A 303 30.99 27.58 4.88
C THR A 303 31.97 27.46 3.72
N ASP A 304 33.26 27.48 4.00
CA ASP A 304 34.33 27.35 2.98
C ASP A 304 34.56 25.89 2.52
N ASN A 305 34.00 24.93 3.21
CA ASN A 305 34.26 23.52 2.91
C ASN A 305 33.01 22.66 3.13
N TYR A 306 32.67 21.87 2.11
CA TYR A 306 31.53 20.94 2.15
C TYR A 306 31.57 19.95 3.33
N LYS A 307 32.77 19.57 3.82
CA LYS A 307 32.90 18.71 5.02
C LYS A 307 32.29 19.31 6.28
N ASN A 308 32.11 20.61 6.31
CA ASN A 308 31.48 21.33 7.42
C ASN A 308 29.95 21.41 7.30
N VAL A 309 29.40 21.11 6.12
CA VAL A 309 27.95 21.04 5.91
C VAL A 309 27.38 19.89 6.73
N LYS A 310 26.56 20.22 7.72
CA LYS A 310 25.84 19.22 8.52
C LYS A 310 24.48 18.98 7.89
N SER A 311 24.07 17.74 7.84
CA SER A 311 22.77 17.34 7.32
C SER A 311 22.05 16.38 8.26
N ILE A 312 20.75 16.38 8.19
CA ILE A 312 19.87 15.39 8.81
C ILE A 312 18.96 14.81 7.72
N SER A 313 18.77 13.50 7.70
CA SER A 313 17.87 12.87 6.74
C SER A 313 16.42 13.20 7.06
N LEU A 314 15.54 13.18 6.04
CA LEU A 314 14.09 13.35 6.25
C LEU A 314 13.54 12.32 7.24
N ALA A 315 13.95 11.05 7.14
CA ALA A 315 13.49 9.97 8.02
C ALA A 315 13.90 10.22 9.49
N ASP A 316 15.18 10.57 9.72
CA ASP A 316 15.66 10.90 11.07
C ASP A 316 14.96 12.15 11.64
N TYR A 317 14.78 13.16 10.81
CA TYR A 317 14.13 14.40 11.23
C TYR A 317 12.63 14.16 11.52
N ALA A 318 11.94 13.38 10.70
CA ALA A 318 10.56 12.98 10.94
C ALA A 318 10.42 12.24 12.27
N ALA A 319 11.31 11.25 12.54
CA ALA A 319 11.33 10.53 13.82
C ALA A 319 11.56 11.44 15.04
N LEU A 320 12.40 12.48 14.90
CA LEU A 320 12.61 13.48 15.96
C LEU A 320 11.39 14.37 16.20
N LYS A 321 10.62 14.67 15.16
CA LYS A 321 9.44 15.54 15.23
C LYS A 321 8.13 14.80 15.50
N ASP A 322 8.14 13.47 15.45
CA ASP A 322 6.96 12.64 15.74
C ASP A 322 6.76 12.42 17.26
N VAL A 323 6.95 13.48 18.04
CA VAL A 323 6.70 13.46 19.48
C VAL A 323 5.22 13.75 19.73
N PRO A 324 4.50 12.88 20.45
CA PRO A 324 3.09 13.12 20.79
C PRO A 324 2.91 14.44 21.54
N SER A 325 1.94 15.25 21.10
CA SER A 325 1.56 16.46 21.84
C SER A 325 0.73 16.06 23.07
N TYR A 326 1.29 16.23 24.27
CA TYR A 326 0.56 15.97 25.52
C TYR A 326 -0.32 17.13 25.96
N LYS A 327 -0.47 18.18 25.16
CA LYS A 327 -1.16 19.41 25.55
C LYS A 327 -2.69 19.33 25.43
N SER A 328 -3.21 18.39 24.67
CA SER A 328 -4.65 18.25 24.43
C SER A 328 -5.14 16.86 24.80
N ALA A 329 -6.35 16.79 25.40
CA ALA A 329 -7.07 15.54 25.61
C ALA A 329 -7.83 15.10 24.34
N SER A 330 -8.18 16.06 23.46
CA SER A 330 -8.94 15.77 22.23
C SER A 330 -8.09 15.10 21.18
N LYS A 331 -8.60 14.02 20.60
CA LYS A 331 -7.92 13.25 19.55
C LYS A 331 -8.68 13.35 18.22
N VAL A 332 -7.91 13.42 17.13
CA VAL A 332 -8.36 13.09 15.78
C VAL A 332 -7.80 11.71 15.44
N ALA A 333 -8.67 10.74 15.20
CA ALA A 333 -8.25 9.39 14.79
C ALA A 333 -8.13 9.31 13.27
N VAL A 334 -6.98 8.85 12.77
CA VAL A 334 -6.79 8.53 11.34
C VAL A 334 -6.91 7.04 11.17
N ILE A 335 -7.92 6.57 10.45
CA ILE A 335 -8.14 5.16 10.13
C ILE A 335 -7.61 4.93 8.71
N TYR A 336 -6.53 4.17 8.60
CA TYR A 336 -5.89 3.85 7.34
C TYR A 336 -6.50 2.57 6.75
N ALA A 337 -7.29 2.72 5.69
CA ALA A 337 -7.84 1.62 4.89
C ALA A 337 -6.96 1.43 3.64
N GLU A 338 -5.84 0.70 3.82
CA GLU A 338 -4.84 0.45 2.79
C GLU A 338 -4.89 -0.99 2.29
N GLY A 339 -4.90 -1.18 0.96
CA GLY A 339 -4.92 -2.48 0.30
C GLY A 339 -6.31 -2.96 -0.10
N ASN A 340 -6.41 -4.24 -0.48
CA ASN A 340 -7.68 -4.82 -0.92
C ASN A 340 -8.67 -4.98 0.23
N ILE A 341 -9.96 -4.75 -0.06
CA ILE A 341 -11.04 -5.03 0.89
C ILE A 341 -11.38 -6.52 0.80
N VAL A 342 -11.23 -7.23 1.91
CA VAL A 342 -11.41 -8.69 1.98
C VAL A 342 -12.33 -9.09 3.13
N ASP A 343 -12.92 -10.27 3.03
CA ASP A 343 -13.71 -10.83 4.13
C ASP A 343 -12.82 -11.29 5.29
N GLY A 344 -13.39 -11.37 6.49
CA GLY A 344 -12.72 -11.90 7.67
C GLY A 344 -11.78 -10.93 8.37
N ASP A 345 -10.61 -11.40 8.81
CA ASP A 345 -9.78 -10.76 9.83
C ASP A 345 -8.29 -10.60 9.45
N ALA A 346 -7.96 -10.68 8.16
CA ALA A 346 -6.59 -10.57 7.65
C ALA A 346 -5.91 -9.26 8.11
N LYS A 347 -4.63 -9.34 8.52
CA LYS A 347 -3.91 -8.19 9.08
C LYS A 347 -3.38 -7.23 8.03
N GLU A 348 -2.93 -7.77 6.88
CA GLU A 348 -2.27 -7.02 5.80
C GLU A 348 -3.24 -6.41 4.79
N GLN A 349 -4.56 -6.51 5.04
CA GLN A 349 -5.61 -6.11 4.13
C GLN A 349 -6.68 -5.33 4.88
N VAL A 350 -7.56 -4.67 4.14
CA VAL A 350 -8.76 -4.03 4.69
C VAL A 350 -9.81 -5.12 4.94
N ALA A 351 -9.61 -5.91 6.00
CA ALA A 351 -10.48 -7.02 6.34
C ALA A 351 -11.74 -6.54 7.07
N GLY A 352 -12.94 -6.93 6.57
CA GLY A 352 -14.23 -6.42 7.00
C GLY A 352 -14.47 -6.53 8.51
N ASP A 353 -14.24 -7.73 9.09
CA ASP A 353 -14.48 -7.97 10.52
C ASP A 353 -13.45 -7.26 11.40
N ARG A 354 -12.20 -7.14 10.94
CA ARG A 354 -11.15 -6.41 11.66
C ARG A 354 -11.42 -4.92 11.68
N PHE A 355 -11.75 -4.35 10.51
CA PHE A 355 -12.00 -2.90 10.41
C PHE A 355 -13.28 -2.49 11.14
N ALA A 356 -14.33 -3.31 11.10
CA ALA A 356 -15.52 -3.09 11.93
C ALA A 356 -15.17 -2.94 13.41
N ARG A 357 -14.33 -3.84 13.96
CA ARG A 357 -13.86 -3.73 15.36
C ARG A 357 -12.96 -2.52 15.62
N ILE A 358 -12.12 -2.13 14.65
CA ILE A 358 -11.30 -0.92 14.77
C ILE A 358 -12.19 0.32 14.87
N ILE A 359 -13.18 0.45 13.99
CA ILE A 359 -14.12 1.56 13.95
C ILE A 359 -14.96 1.61 15.22
N GLU A 360 -15.47 0.46 15.67
CA GLU A 360 -16.18 0.35 16.96
C GLU A 360 -15.30 0.81 18.13
N LYS A 361 -14.02 0.40 18.16
CA LYS A 361 -13.08 0.84 19.19
C LYS A 361 -12.86 2.36 19.17
N VAL A 362 -12.72 2.95 17.98
CA VAL A 362 -12.56 4.40 17.80
C VAL A 362 -13.82 5.13 18.28
N ARG A 363 -15.01 4.64 17.92
CA ARG A 363 -16.30 5.18 18.35
C ARG A 363 -16.46 5.19 19.89
N ASN A 364 -15.92 4.18 20.55
CA ASN A 364 -16.01 4.04 22.02
C ASN A 364 -14.89 4.80 22.78
N ASP A 365 -13.87 5.35 22.10
CA ASP A 365 -12.83 6.18 22.73
C ASP A 365 -13.37 7.61 22.95
N LYS A 366 -13.65 7.95 24.20
CA LYS A 366 -14.22 9.25 24.58
C LYS A 366 -13.32 10.44 24.27
N ASP A 367 -12.02 10.22 24.08
CA ASP A 367 -11.08 11.28 23.75
C ASP A 367 -11.06 11.57 22.25
N VAL A 368 -11.49 10.62 21.40
CA VAL A 368 -11.65 10.84 19.96
C VAL A 368 -12.87 11.72 19.72
N LYS A 369 -12.67 12.81 18.97
CA LYS A 369 -13.70 13.82 18.68
C LYS A 369 -14.01 13.97 17.20
N ALA A 370 -13.10 13.55 16.32
CA ALA A 370 -13.30 13.51 14.88
C ALA A 370 -12.43 12.38 14.27
N VAL A 371 -12.83 11.92 13.11
CA VAL A 371 -12.14 10.83 12.41
C VAL A 371 -11.77 11.24 10.99
N VAL A 372 -10.56 10.90 10.57
CA VAL A 372 -10.16 10.90 9.16
C VAL A 372 -10.09 9.46 8.67
N LEU A 373 -10.90 9.12 7.69
CA LEU A 373 -10.83 7.84 6.98
C LEU A 373 -9.86 8.01 5.80
N ARG A 374 -8.61 7.62 5.99
CA ARG A 374 -7.62 7.60 4.90
C ARG A 374 -7.79 6.32 4.09
N VAL A 375 -8.17 6.45 2.82
CA VAL A 375 -8.44 5.31 1.93
C VAL A 375 -7.39 5.26 0.83
N ASN A 376 -6.64 4.15 0.80
CA ASN A 376 -5.76 3.79 -0.31
C ASN A 376 -6.08 2.36 -0.76
N SER A 377 -7.28 2.18 -1.36
CA SER A 377 -7.85 0.88 -1.68
C SER A 377 -8.51 0.84 -3.06
N PRO A 378 -8.18 -0.16 -3.90
CA PRO A 378 -8.86 -0.39 -5.18
C PRO A 378 -10.26 -1.02 -5.00
N GLY A 379 -10.68 -1.30 -3.76
CA GLY A 379 -11.90 -2.01 -3.42
C GLY A 379 -11.69 -3.51 -3.16
N GLY A 380 -12.76 -4.29 -3.30
CA GLY A 380 -12.72 -5.73 -3.07
C GLY A 380 -14.08 -6.35 -2.76
N SER A 381 -14.19 -7.11 -1.66
CA SER A 381 -15.42 -7.77 -1.24
C SER A 381 -16.54 -6.77 -0.94
N VAL A 382 -17.69 -6.99 -1.55
CA VAL A 382 -18.90 -6.20 -1.28
C VAL A 382 -19.37 -6.39 0.16
N LEU A 383 -19.35 -7.62 0.66
CA LEU A 383 -19.78 -7.92 2.03
C LEU A 383 -18.91 -7.23 3.07
N ALA A 384 -17.60 -7.25 2.86
CA ALA A 384 -16.66 -6.54 3.74
C ALA A 384 -16.86 -5.02 3.67
N SER A 385 -17.06 -4.46 2.47
CA SER A 385 -17.33 -3.04 2.29
C SER A 385 -18.59 -2.60 3.02
N GLU A 386 -19.67 -3.39 2.95
CA GLU A 386 -20.93 -3.09 3.64
C GLU A 386 -20.79 -3.17 5.17
N LYS A 387 -20.03 -4.16 5.70
CA LYS A 387 -19.72 -4.25 7.15
C LYS A 387 -18.97 -3.00 7.64
N ILE A 388 -17.94 -2.58 6.89
CA ILE A 388 -17.14 -1.40 7.23
C ILE A 388 -18.01 -0.14 7.15
N LYS A 389 -18.78 0.02 6.08
CA LYS A 389 -19.70 1.14 5.91
C LYS A 389 -20.69 1.25 7.05
N THR A 390 -21.31 0.14 7.46
CA THR A 390 -22.27 0.11 8.56
C THR A 390 -21.65 0.66 9.86
N GLU A 391 -20.43 0.28 10.20
CA GLU A 391 -19.75 0.80 11.39
C GLU A 391 -19.33 2.27 11.24
N LEU A 392 -18.98 2.72 10.03
CA LEU A 392 -18.71 4.13 9.73
C LEU A 392 -19.97 4.99 9.84
N ASP A 393 -21.12 4.50 9.39
CA ASP A 393 -22.40 5.21 9.56
C ASP A 393 -22.73 5.40 11.05
N LEU A 394 -22.59 4.35 11.88
CA LEU A 394 -22.74 4.44 13.32
C LEU A 394 -21.73 5.38 14.00
N LEU A 395 -20.51 5.42 13.49
CA LEU A 395 -19.48 6.35 13.96
C LEU A 395 -19.86 7.80 13.64
N ARG A 396 -20.35 8.05 12.44
CA ARG A 396 -20.80 9.35 11.95
C ARG A 396 -21.95 9.94 12.74
N GLU A 397 -22.82 9.11 13.32
CA GLU A 397 -23.88 9.57 14.24
C GLU A 397 -23.31 10.25 15.52
N SER A 398 -22.07 9.95 15.89
CA SER A 398 -21.46 10.41 17.14
C SER A 398 -20.36 11.47 16.96
N MET A 399 -19.69 11.50 15.81
CA MET A 399 -18.61 12.44 15.53
C MET A 399 -18.36 12.60 14.01
N PRO A 400 -17.77 13.72 13.55
CA PRO A 400 -17.46 13.93 12.14
C PRO A 400 -16.51 12.87 11.58
N VAL A 401 -16.81 12.39 10.38
CA VAL A 401 -15.99 11.46 9.59
C VAL A 401 -15.59 12.12 8.28
N ILE A 402 -14.32 12.41 8.10
CA ILE A 402 -13.75 13.06 6.92
C ILE A 402 -12.98 12.01 6.12
N ALA A 403 -13.29 11.83 4.84
CA ALA A 403 -12.51 10.95 3.99
C ALA A 403 -11.32 11.68 3.38
N SER A 404 -10.19 10.98 3.26
CA SER A 404 -8.98 11.44 2.55
C SER A 404 -8.51 10.33 1.62
N PHE A 405 -8.51 10.59 0.32
CA PHE A 405 -8.12 9.61 -0.67
C PHE A 405 -6.60 9.65 -0.92
N GLY A 406 -5.97 8.49 -0.85
CA GLY A 406 -4.62 8.26 -1.34
C GLY A 406 -4.60 8.06 -2.85
N ASP A 407 -3.79 7.11 -3.32
CA ASP A 407 -3.72 6.81 -4.75
C ASP A 407 -5.02 6.20 -5.28
N TYR A 408 -5.68 5.40 -4.44
CA TYR A 408 -6.91 4.69 -4.78
C TYR A 408 -7.96 4.85 -3.69
N ALA A 409 -9.16 5.26 -4.06
CA ALA A 409 -10.36 5.12 -3.27
C ALA A 409 -11.50 4.74 -4.21
N ALA A 410 -11.38 3.54 -4.78
CA ALA A 410 -12.22 3.12 -5.90
C ALA A 410 -13.06 1.90 -5.56
N SER A 411 -14.23 1.80 -6.17
CA SER A 411 -15.14 0.69 -6.03
C SER A 411 -15.52 0.43 -4.56
N GLY A 412 -15.14 -0.69 -3.94
CA GLY A 412 -15.33 -0.91 -2.49
C GLY A 412 -14.70 0.17 -1.62
N GLY A 413 -13.55 0.75 -2.05
CA GLY A 413 -12.93 1.89 -1.38
C GLY A 413 -13.80 3.16 -1.43
N TYR A 414 -14.49 3.39 -2.54
CA TYR A 414 -15.47 4.47 -2.64
C TYR A 414 -16.76 4.14 -1.87
N TRP A 415 -17.20 2.86 -1.87
CA TRP A 415 -18.35 2.40 -1.11
C TRP A 415 -18.27 2.75 0.38
N ILE A 416 -17.11 2.49 1.00
CA ILE A 416 -16.90 2.81 2.43
C ILE A 416 -16.75 4.30 2.71
N SER A 417 -16.49 5.11 1.70
CA SER A 417 -16.19 6.55 1.84
C SER A 417 -17.33 7.46 1.45
N ALA A 418 -18.24 7.00 0.60
CA ALA A 418 -19.25 7.84 -0.06
C ALA A 418 -20.14 8.63 0.91
N ASN A 419 -20.40 8.08 2.11
CA ASN A 419 -21.22 8.71 3.14
C ASN A 419 -20.40 9.57 4.15
N SER A 420 -19.10 9.81 3.93
CA SER A 420 -18.32 10.71 4.79
C SER A 420 -18.89 12.13 4.76
N ASP A 421 -18.73 12.88 5.85
CA ASP A 421 -19.24 14.26 5.96
C ASP A 421 -18.53 15.22 5.00
N TYR A 422 -17.29 14.89 4.62
CA TYR A 422 -16.49 15.63 3.63
C TYR A 422 -15.44 14.72 3.03
N ILE A 423 -15.16 14.86 1.73
CA ILE A 423 -14.22 14.00 1.00
C ILE A 423 -13.13 14.84 0.35
N PHE A 424 -11.89 14.61 0.76
CA PHE A 424 -10.68 15.14 0.14
C PHE A 424 -10.06 14.12 -0.80
N ALA A 425 -9.58 14.56 -1.96
CA ALA A 425 -8.76 13.74 -2.87
C ALA A 425 -7.61 14.57 -3.44
N ASN A 426 -6.53 13.93 -3.85
CA ASN A 426 -5.54 14.56 -4.70
C ASN A 426 -6.02 14.59 -6.16
N ARG A 427 -5.47 15.47 -7.01
CA ARG A 427 -5.87 15.54 -8.43
C ARG A 427 -5.72 14.20 -9.15
N THR A 428 -4.67 13.46 -8.77
CA THR A 428 -4.30 12.17 -9.38
C THR A 428 -4.87 10.95 -8.67
N SER A 429 -5.58 11.10 -7.54
CA SER A 429 -6.29 10.00 -6.88
C SER A 429 -7.24 9.30 -7.85
N LEU A 430 -7.28 7.97 -7.87
CA LEU A 430 -8.22 7.21 -8.68
C LEU A 430 -9.41 6.78 -7.81
N THR A 431 -10.62 7.16 -8.25
CA THR A 431 -11.86 6.94 -7.48
C THR A 431 -13.02 6.52 -8.37
N GLY A 432 -14.23 6.52 -7.83
CA GLY A 432 -15.41 6.03 -8.54
C GLY A 432 -15.38 4.52 -8.72
N SER A 433 -15.26 4.03 -9.94
CA SER A 433 -15.38 2.60 -10.28
C SER A 433 -16.65 1.97 -9.68
N ILE A 434 -17.76 2.78 -9.62
CA ILE A 434 -19.05 2.39 -9.07
C ILE A 434 -19.66 1.35 -10.01
N GLY A 435 -19.46 0.08 -9.67
CA GLY A 435 -19.83 -1.05 -10.50
C GLY A 435 -19.41 -2.36 -9.85
N VAL A 436 -20.04 -3.46 -10.30
CA VAL A 436 -19.91 -4.79 -9.69
C VAL A 436 -19.55 -5.81 -10.75
N PHE A 437 -18.74 -6.77 -10.40
CA PHE A 437 -18.44 -7.93 -11.24
C PHE A 437 -18.22 -9.20 -10.42
N SER A 438 -18.35 -10.35 -11.08
CA SER A 438 -18.00 -11.66 -10.57
C SER A 438 -17.29 -12.45 -11.66
N LEU A 439 -16.32 -13.26 -11.27
CA LEU A 439 -15.56 -14.15 -12.16
C LEU A 439 -15.81 -15.60 -11.73
N ILE A 440 -16.19 -16.43 -12.68
CA ILE A 440 -16.37 -17.86 -12.47
C ILE A 440 -15.43 -18.61 -13.41
N PRO A 441 -14.31 -19.12 -12.91
CA PRO A 441 -13.42 -19.97 -13.68
C PRO A 441 -14.00 -21.37 -13.86
N ASP A 442 -13.67 -21.99 -15.00
CA ASP A 442 -14.00 -23.38 -15.33
C ASP A 442 -12.70 -24.08 -15.73
N PHE A 443 -12.30 -25.05 -14.93
CA PHE A 443 -11.10 -25.87 -15.12
C PHE A 443 -11.44 -27.24 -15.76
N GLY A 444 -12.69 -27.51 -16.12
CA GLY A 444 -13.12 -28.80 -16.70
C GLY A 444 -12.26 -29.21 -17.87
N GLY A 445 -12.04 -28.30 -18.84
CA GLY A 445 -11.17 -28.58 -19.99
C GLY A 445 -9.71 -28.86 -19.63
N THR A 446 -9.17 -28.24 -18.56
CA THR A 446 -7.82 -28.55 -18.05
C THR A 446 -7.77 -29.99 -17.51
N ILE A 447 -8.76 -30.36 -16.69
CA ILE A 447 -8.80 -31.63 -16.02
C ILE A 447 -9.05 -32.75 -17.03
N GLU A 448 -10.05 -32.60 -17.94
CA GLU A 448 -10.44 -33.64 -18.89
C GLU A 448 -9.51 -33.74 -20.11
N ASP A 449 -9.23 -32.61 -20.79
CA ASP A 449 -8.51 -32.60 -22.06
C ASP A 449 -6.98 -32.60 -21.89
N LYS A 450 -6.45 -31.97 -20.80
CA LYS A 450 -5.00 -31.87 -20.60
C LYS A 450 -4.45 -32.89 -19.63
N LEU A 451 -5.19 -33.20 -18.55
CA LEU A 451 -4.75 -34.17 -17.53
C LEU A 451 -5.35 -35.54 -17.76
N HIS A 452 -6.33 -35.70 -18.68
CA HIS A 452 -7.06 -36.95 -18.96
C HIS A 452 -7.71 -37.53 -17.71
N VAL A 453 -8.24 -36.67 -16.83
CA VAL A 453 -8.99 -37.08 -15.63
C VAL A 453 -10.45 -36.74 -15.82
N ASN A 454 -11.31 -37.78 -15.77
CA ASN A 454 -12.75 -37.60 -15.89
C ASN A 454 -13.37 -37.23 -14.53
N VAL A 455 -14.21 -36.19 -14.52
CA VAL A 455 -14.95 -35.77 -13.33
C VAL A 455 -16.42 -36.12 -13.47
N THR A 456 -16.97 -36.76 -12.45
CA THR A 456 -18.40 -37.07 -12.37
C THR A 456 -18.99 -36.38 -11.15
N SER A 457 -19.89 -35.41 -11.36
CA SER A 457 -20.63 -34.77 -10.28
C SER A 457 -21.82 -35.63 -9.86
N ILE A 458 -22.01 -35.79 -8.55
CA ILE A 458 -23.16 -36.46 -7.95
C ILE A 458 -23.88 -35.43 -7.07
N ASN A 459 -24.97 -34.91 -7.59
CA ASN A 459 -25.67 -33.77 -7.01
C ASN A 459 -26.94 -34.20 -6.28
N SER A 460 -27.19 -33.66 -5.10
CA SER A 460 -28.48 -33.81 -4.39
C SER A 460 -29.59 -32.95 -5.01
N ASN A 461 -29.19 -31.82 -5.59
CA ASN A 461 -30.05 -30.82 -6.21
C ASN A 461 -29.42 -30.36 -7.53
N GLU A 462 -30.22 -29.86 -8.46
CA GLU A 462 -29.81 -29.54 -9.85
C GLU A 462 -28.56 -28.63 -9.93
N HIS A 463 -28.46 -27.65 -9.04
CA HIS A 463 -27.39 -26.62 -9.07
C HIS A 463 -26.34 -26.79 -7.96
N ALA A 464 -26.26 -27.99 -7.32
CA ALA A 464 -25.35 -28.18 -6.18
C ALA A 464 -23.86 -28.01 -6.52
N ASP A 465 -23.47 -28.20 -7.77
CA ASP A 465 -22.10 -28.09 -8.27
C ASP A 465 -21.81 -26.78 -9.03
N MET A 466 -22.71 -25.78 -8.98
CA MET A 466 -22.56 -24.55 -9.75
C MET A 466 -21.28 -23.75 -9.41
N TYR A 467 -20.77 -23.87 -8.19
CA TYR A 467 -19.52 -23.24 -7.74
C TYR A 467 -18.32 -24.19 -7.74
N GLY A 468 -18.48 -25.39 -8.32
CA GLY A 468 -17.44 -26.44 -8.35
C GLY A 468 -16.27 -26.16 -9.31
N MET A 469 -16.37 -25.18 -10.17
CA MET A 469 -15.34 -24.80 -11.16
C MET A 469 -14.94 -25.92 -12.15
N MET A 470 -15.71 -26.99 -12.27
CA MET A 470 -15.43 -28.15 -13.17
C MET A 470 -16.30 -28.14 -14.43
N ARG A 471 -17.20 -27.18 -14.56
CA ARG A 471 -18.04 -26.91 -15.72
C ARG A 471 -18.44 -25.44 -15.78
N PRO A 472 -18.80 -24.93 -16.96
CA PRO A 472 -19.36 -23.60 -17.06
C PRO A 472 -20.75 -23.54 -16.40
N LEU A 473 -21.13 -22.34 -15.94
CA LEU A 473 -22.49 -22.08 -15.48
C LEU A 473 -23.49 -22.25 -16.64
N SER A 474 -24.63 -22.88 -16.35
CA SER A 474 -25.77 -22.94 -17.25
C SER A 474 -26.41 -21.56 -17.44
N LYS A 475 -27.32 -21.43 -18.40
CA LYS A 475 -28.05 -20.18 -18.64
C LYS A 475 -28.85 -19.71 -17.42
N ASN A 476 -29.45 -20.63 -16.68
CA ASN A 476 -30.23 -20.32 -15.48
C ASN A 476 -29.32 -19.85 -14.33
N GLU A 477 -28.18 -20.51 -14.15
CA GLU A 477 -27.18 -20.13 -13.16
C GLU A 477 -26.54 -18.77 -13.48
N LEU A 478 -26.25 -18.51 -14.76
CA LEU A 478 -25.80 -17.17 -15.22
C LEU A 478 -26.84 -16.09 -14.93
N ALA A 479 -28.13 -16.35 -15.22
CA ALA A 479 -29.20 -15.41 -14.93
C ALA A 479 -29.36 -15.17 -13.42
N TYR A 480 -29.22 -16.21 -12.61
CA TYR A 480 -29.22 -16.09 -11.14
C TYR A 480 -28.06 -15.21 -10.62
N MET A 481 -26.85 -15.44 -11.14
CA MET A 481 -25.68 -14.61 -10.76
C MET A 481 -25.81 -13.17 -11.27
N GLN A 482 -26.34 -12.96 -12.49
CA GLN A 482 -26.57 -11.63 -13.03
C GLN A 482 -27.57 -10.86 -12.16
N ALA A 483 -28.67 -11.47 -11.75
CA ALA A 483 -29.64 -10.83 -10.86
C ALA A 483 -29.04 -10.43 -9.50
N SER A 484 -28.06 -11.20 -8.99
CA SER A 484 -27.32 -10.84 -7.78
C SER A 484 -26.42 -9.62 -8.02
N VAL A 485 -25.69 -9.59 -9.14
CA VAL A 485 -24.82 -8.45 -9.52
C VAL A 485 -25.65 -7.18 -9.71
N GLU A 486 -26.82 -7.25 -10.37
CA GLU A 486 -27.74 -6.11 -10.57
C GLU A 486 -28.19 -5.53 -9.22
N ARG A 487 -28.65 -6.38 -8.29
CA ARG A 487 -29.08 -5.92 -6.97
C ARG A 487 -27.96 -5.25 -6.17
N ILE A 488 -26.75 -5.76 -6.28
CA ILE A 488 -25.59 -5.16 -5.60
C ILE A 488 -25.24 -3.82 -6.25
N TYR A 489 -25.37 -3.70 -7.57
CA TYR A 489 -25.16 -2.44 -8.27
C TYR A 489 -26.18 -1.39 -7.85
N GLU A 490 -27.47 -1.74 -7.81
CA GLU A 490 -28.55 -0.88 -7.29
C GLU A 490 -28.21 -0.39 -5.87
N ARG A 491 -27.80 -1.31 -4.99
CA ARG A 491 -27.38 -0.94 -3.63
C ARG A 491 -26.18 0.03 -3.62
N PHE A 492 -25.21 -0.15 -4.53
CA PHE A 492 -24.06 0.74 -4.61
C PHE A 492 -24.45 2.15 -5.07
N THR A 493 -25.31 2.25 -6.11
CA THR A 493 -25.81 3.54 -6.57
C THR A 493 -26.65 4.24 -5.49
N ASP A 494 -27.46 3.51 -4.71
CA ASP A 494 -28.19 4.05 -3.56
C ASP A 494 -27.24 4.61 -2.49
N VAL A 495 -26.18 3.88 -2.14
CA VAL A 495 -25.16 4.35 -1.17
C VAL A 495 -24.52 5.66 -1.62
N VAL A 496 -24.19 5.77 -2.90
CA VAL A 496 -23.57 6.99 -3.44
C VAL A 496 -24.62 8.13 -3.50
N ALA A 497 -25.84 7.85 -3.94
CA ALA A 497 -26.92 8.83 -4.00
C ALA A 497 -27.20 9.43 -2.61
N GLU A 498 -27.29 8.58 -1.59
CA GLU A 498 -27.46 8.99 -0.19
C GLU A 498 -26.29 9.84 0.31
N GLY A 499 -25.05 9.38 0.10
CA GLY A 499 -23.85 10.03 0.65
C GLY A 499 -23.48 11.32 -0.07
N ARG A 500 -23.87 11.48 -1.34
CA ARG A 500 -23.53 12.65 -2.18
C ARG A 500 -24.71 13.57 -2.46
N ASP A 501 -25.88 13.32 -1.87
CA ASP A 501 -27.13 14.08 -2.09
C ASP A 501 -27.47 14.19 -3.59
N MET A 502 -27.37 13.06 -4.31
CA MET A 502 -27.62 12.95 -5.75
C MET A 502 -28.85 12.07 -6.03
N GLN A 503 -29.49 12.26 -7.19
CA GLN A 503 -30.48 11.30 -7.66
C GLN A 503 -29.78 10.02 -8.16
N VAL A 504 -30.42 8.87 -8.00
CA VAL A 504 -29.83 7.57 -8.41
C VAL A 504 -29.53 7.55 -9.92
N GLU A 505 -30.37 8.19 -10.72
CA GLU A 505 -30.20 8.31 -12.17
C GLU A 505 -28.95 9.14 -12.54
N ASP A 506 -28.66 10.20 -11.78
CA ASP A 506 -27.45 11.02 -11.98
C ASP A 506 -26.21 10.24 -11.56
N VAL A 507 -26.29 9.46 -10.49
CA VAL A 507 -25.23 8.56 -10.08
C VAL A 507 -24.96 7.50 -11.16
N ASP A 508 -26.01 6.85 -11.70
CA ASP A 508 -25.86 5.85 -12.77
C ASP A 508 -25.17 6.43 -14.01
N ALA A 509 -25.48 7.67 -14.38
CA ALA A 509 -24.89 8.35 -15.53
C ALA A 509 -23.36 8.52 -15.44
N ILE A 510 -22.83 8.71 -14.23
CA ILE A 510 -21.38 8.85 -13.96
C ILE A 510 -20.73 7.57 -13.45
N ALA A 511 -21.53 6.55 -13.14
CA ALA A 511 -21.10 5.25 -12.61
C ALA A 511 -20.70 4.26 -13.71
N GLN A 512 -21.49 3.21 -13.91
CA GLN A 512 -21.24 2.15 -14.90
C GLN A 512 -19.83 1.54 -14.81
N GLY A 513 -19.24 1.56 -13.60
CA GLY A 513 -17.90 1.07 -13.33
C GLY A 513 -16.76 1.99 -13.75
N ARG A 514 -17.04 3.23 -14.18
CA ARG A 514 -16.03 4.19 -14.64
C ARG A 514 -15.13 4.63 -13.50
N VAL A 515 -13.82 4.63 -13.79
CA VAL A 515 -12.78 5.21 -12.92
C VAL A 515 -12.62 6.68 -13.28
N TRP A 516 -12.53 7.52 -12.28
CA TRP A 516 -12.31 8.94 -12.37
C TRP A 516 -11.03 9.34 -11.63
N THR A 517 -10.30 10.33 -12.11
CA THR A 517 -9.28 11.00 -11.32
C THR A 517 -9.93 11.92 -10.28
N GLY A 518 -9.21 12.28 -9.21
CA GLY A 518 -9.73 13.23 -8.22
C GLY A 518 -10.09 14.59 -8.83
N ALA A 519 -9.31 15.05 -9.84
CA ALA A 519 -9.61 16.26 -10.59
C ALA A 519 -10.96 16.18 -11.32
N GLU A 520 -11.26 15.06 -11.97
CA GLU A 520 -12.54 14.82 -12.64
C GLU A 520 -13.67 14.60 -11.62
N ALA A 521 -13.40 13.84 -10.54
CA ALA A 521 -14.36 13.49 -9.50
C ALA A 521 -14.90 14.73 -8.75
N LEU A 522 -14.07 15.77 -8.57
CA LEU A 522 -14.50 17.06 -8.05
C LEU A 522 -15.58 17.70 -8.96
N GLY A 523 -15.36 17.66 -10.27
CA GLY A 523 -16.28 18.27 -11.24
C GLY A 523 -17.64 17.58 -11.34
N ILE A 524 -17.74 16.32 -10.93
CA ILE A 524 -18.97 15.51 -10.99
C ILE A 524 -19.57 15.22 -9.59
N GLY A 525 -19.06 15.86 -8.54
CA GLY A 525 -19.63 15.79 -7.20
C GLY A 525 -19.30 14.52 -6.39
N LEU A 526 -18.39 13.66 -6.86
CA LEU A 526 -17.94 12.49 -6.11
C LEU A 526 -16.91 12.82 -5.01
N VAL A 527 -16.29 14.01 -5.07
CA VAL A 527 -15.30 14.54 -4.13
C VAL A 527 -15.67 15.99 -3.84
N ASP A 528 -15.41 16.47 -2.62
CA ASP A 528 -15.77 17.82 -2.19
C ASP A 528 -14.63 18.84 -2.40
N GLN A 529 -13.37 18.38 -2.24
CA GLN A 529 -12.22 19.27 -2.36
C GLN A 529 -10.95 18.52 -2.78
N ILE A 530 -10.11 19.19 -3.57
CA ILE A 530 -8.73 18.75 -3.80
C ILE A 530 -7.91 19.17 -2.58
N GLY A 531 -7.23 18.20 -1.95
CA GLY A 531 -6.42 18.43 -0.76
C GLY A 531 -5.70 17.19 -0.29
N THR A 532 -4.77 17.39 0.62
CA THR A 532 -3.87 16.38 1.19
C THR A 532 -4.47 15.73 2.43
N ILE A 533 -3.82 14.66 2.94
CA ILE A 533 -4.17 14.09 4.24
C ILE A 533 -4.07 15.12 5.38
N GLU A 534 -3.12 16.07 5.30
CA GLU A 534 -2.99 17.15 6.29
C GLU A 534 -4.19 18.08 6.26
N ASP A 535 -4.71 18.42 5.06
CA ASP A 535 -5.89 19.26 4.91
C ASP A 535 -7.12 18.55 5.52
N ALA A 536 -7.28 17.25 5.29
CA ALA A 536 -8.35 16.45 5.88
C ALA A 536 -8.25 16.39 7.42
N ILE A 537 -7.05 16.20 7.98
CA ILE A 537 -6.83 16.20 9.44
C ILE A 537 -7.10 17.59 10.02
N SER A 538 -6.68 18.64 9.34
CA SER A 538 -6.94 20.02 9.76
C SER A 538 -8.44 20.35 9.76
N TYR A 539 -9.14 19.92 8.72
CA TYR A 539 -10.61 20.07 8.63
C TYR A 539 -11.32 19.30 9.73
N ALA A 540 -10.91 18.06 9.98
CA ALA A 540 -11.44 17.25 11.09
C ALA A 540 -11.16 17.89 12.46
N ALA A 541 -9.96 18.45 12.68
CA ALA A 541 -9.63 19.16 13.91
C ALA A 541 -10.51 20.41 14.11
N MET A 542 -10.67 21.22 13.07
CA MET A 542 -11.50 22.44 13.11
C MET A 542 -13.00 22.15 13.28
N SER A 543 -13.48 20.95 13.02
CA SER A 543 -14.86 20.54 13.31
C SER A 543 -15.12 20.26 14.80
N ILE A 544 -14.07 20.26 15.64
CA ILE A 544 -14.17 20.02 17.08
C ILE A 544 -14.38 21.36 17.79
N GLU A 545 -15.38 21.44 18.65
CA GLU A 545 -15.69 22.66 19.42
C GLU A 545 -14.48 23.09 20.29
N GLY A 546 -14.09 24.36 20.15
CA GLY A 546 -12.98 24.96 20.91
C GLY A 546 -11.58 24.63 20.40
N VAL A 547 -11.46 23.96 19.24
CA VAL A 547 -10.19 23.68 18.57
C VAL A 547 -9.99 24.70 17.43
N SER A 548 -8.79 25.28 17.36
CA SER A 548 -8.43 26.29 16.34
C SER A 548 -7.57 25.74 15.22
N GLY A 549 -6.99 24.56 15.38
CA GLY A 549 -6.17 23.90 14.37
C GLY A 549 -5.57 22.58 14.83
N ILE A 550 -4.80 21.96 13.97
CA ILE A 550 -4.19 20.64 14.18
C ILE A 550 -3.25 20.59 15.40
N GLN A 551 -2.64 21.73 15.78
CA GLN A 551 -1.76 21.84 16.94
C GLN A 551 -2.49 21.68 18.28
N ASP A 552 -3.82 21.79 18.28
CA ASP A 552 -4.66 21.73 19.49
C ASP A 552 -5.21 20.32 19.73
N VAL A 553 -4.86 19.34 18.90
CA VAL A 553 -5.34 17.95 18.99
C VAL A 553 -4.19 16.95 18.96
N GLN A 554 -4.45 15.73 19.42
CA GLN A 554 -3.56 14.59 19.20
C GLN A 554 -4.04 13.81 17.98
N VAL A 555 -3.17 13.63 16.99
CA VAL A 555 -3.45 12.75 15.85
C VAL A 555 -3.01 11.33 16.20
N VAL A 556 -3.93 10.37 16.12
CA VAL A 556 -3.69 8.97 16.47
C VAL A 556 -4.06 8.06 15.29
N SER A 557 -3.19 7.10 14.96
CA SER A 557 -3.36 6.21 13.82
C SER A 557 -3.99 4.88 14.19
N TYR A 558 -4.86 4.36 13.30
CA TYR A 558 -5.49 3.04 13.39
C TYR A 558 -5.46 2.36 12.00
N PRO A 559 -5.12 1.04 11.90
CA PRO A 559 -4.43 0.29 12.96
C PRO A 559 -3.11 0.96 13.34
N LYS A 560 -2.60 0.67 14.52
CA LYS A 560 -1.25 1.11 14.88
C LYS A 560 -0.26 0.40 13.96
N PRO A 561 0.79 1.09 13.48
CA PRO A 561 1.87 0.45 12.75
C PRO A 561 2.47 -0.72 13.52
N GLN A 562 2.84 -1.78 12.80
CA GLN A 562 3.49 -2.93 13.42
C GLN A 562 4.89 -2.55 13.91
N THR A 563 5.24 -3.03 15.09
CA THR A 563 6.59 -2.91 15.64
C THR A 563 7.53 -3.95 15.03
N ALA A 564 8.84 -3.69 15.04
CA ALA A 564 9.85 -4.65 14.58
C ALA A 564 9.73 -6.02 15.29
N MET A 565 9.34 -6.02 16.57
CA MET A 565 9.12 -7.25 17.33
C MET A 565 7.90 -8.03 16.83
N GLU A 566 6.79 -7.34 16.48
CA GLU A 566 5.60 -7.98 15.90
C GLU A 566 5.92 -8.58 14.52
N LEU A 567 6.69 -7.88 13.69
CA LEU A 567 7.18 -8.40 12.41
C LEU A 567 8.08 -9.65 12.56
N ILE A 568 8.94 -9.68 13.59
CA ILE A 568 9.76 -10.86 13.91
C ILE A 568 8.88 -12.04 14.32
N LEU A 569 7.91 -11.82 15.21
CA LEU A 569 7.01 -12.87 15.68
C LEU A 569 6.14 -13.42 14.54
N GLU A 570 5.71 -12.57 13.63
CA GLU A 570 4.94 -12.97 12.44
C GLU A 570 5.80 -13.79 11.46
N ALA A 571 7.04 -13.37 11.19
CA ALA A 571 7.98 -14.11 10.35
C ALA A 571 8.34 -15.49 10.94
N LEU A 572 8.42 -15.61 12.27
CA LEU A 572 8.66 -16.90 12.96
C LEU A 572 7.42 -17.79 13.02
N GLY A 573 6.22 -17.21 12.95
CA GLY A 573 4.95 -17.93 12.99
C GLY A 573 4.38 -18.32 11.61
N SER A 574 4.92 -17.76 10.51
CA SER A 574 4.45 -18.07 9.17
C SER A 574 5.01 -19.39 8.65
N THR A 575 4.13 -20.37 8.40
CA THR A 575 4.46 -21.67 7.78
C THR A 575 4.61 -21.59 6.24
N ASP A 576 4.51 -20.40 5.64
CA ASP A 576 4.51 -20.20 4.19
C ASP A 576 5.90 -20.28 3.51
N THR A 577 6.90 -20.83 4.23
CA THR A 577 8.28 -20.91 3.73
C THR A 577 8.56 -22.04 2.74
N ALA A 578 7.60 -22.96 2.50
CA ALA A 578 7.84 -24.15 1.69
C ALA A 578 8.23 -23.88 0.22
N PHE A 579 7.80 -22.76 -0.33
CA PHE A 579 8.08 -22.36 -1.72
C PHE A 579 8.83 -21.03 -1.86
N ALA A 580 9.20 -20.40 -0.74
CA ALA A 580 9.89 -19.11 -0.75
C ALA A 580 11.22 -19.19 -1.54
N GLY A 581 11.40 -18.28 -2.51
CA GLY A 581 12.59 -18.22 -3.36
C GLY A 581 12.63 -19.21 -4.52
N THR A 582 11.56 -20.00 -4.76
CA THR A 582 11.46 -20.89 -5.93
C THR A 582 10.60 -20.26 -7.03
N PRO A 583 10.77 -20.67 -8.33
CA PRO A 583 9.88 -20.25 -9.41
C PRO A 583 8.39 -20.64 -9.19
N LEU A 584 8.14 -21.61 -8.30
CA LEU A 584 6.81 -22.05 -7.91
C LEU A 584 6.15 -21.07 -6.91
N GLU A 585 6.89 -20.21 -6.26
CA GLU A 585 6.34 -19.19 -5.35
C GLU A 585 5.38 -18.24 -6.06
N ALA A 586 5.76 -17.76 -7.25
CA ALA A 586 4.92 -16.89 -8.06
C ALA A 586 3.63 -17.60 -8.50
N ILE A 587 3.75 -18.88 -8.87
CA ILE A 587 2.61 -19.73 -9.24
C ILE A 587 1.75 -20.01 -8.01
N TYR A 588 2.35 -20.37 -6.87
CA TYR A 588 1.65 -20.61 -5.61
C TYR A 588 0.94 -19.35 -5.10
N LYS A 589 1.59 -18.18 -5.16
CA LYS A 589 0.96 -16.90 -4.80
C LYS A 589 -0.17 -16.51 -5.76
N ALA A 590 -0.04 -16.81 -7.04
CA ALA A 590 -1.09 -16.57 -8.02
C ALA A 590 -2.29 -17.51 -7.87
N PHE A 591 -2.04 -18.80 -7.61
CA PHE A 591 -3.08 -19.83 -7.50
C PHE A 591 -3.51 -20.11 -6.05
N GLY A 592 -2.65 -19.94 -5.05
CA GLY A 592 -2.98 -20.12 -3.64
C GLY A 592 -4.00 -19.10 -3.13
N LYS A 593 -3.93 -17.86 -3.64
CA LYS A 593 -4.96 -16.85 -3.40
C LYS A 593 -6.33 -17.16 -4.03
N TRP A 594 -6.37 -18.06 -5.01
CA TRP A 594 -7.62 -18.50 -5.64
C TRP A 594 -8.32 -19.65 -4.87
N ASN A 595 -7.59 -20.38 -4.03
CA ASN A 595 -8.14 -21.52 -3.31
C ASN A 595 -8.95 -21.14 -2.06
N ASP A 596 -8.78 -19.91 -1.54
CA ASP A 596 -9.52 -19.41 -0.40
C ASP A 596 -10.82 -18.70 -0.81
N SER A 597 -11.79 -19.50 -1.32
CA SER A 597 -13.21 -19.13 -1.39
C SER A 597 -13.60 -17.88 -2.23
N GLU A 598 -12.82 -17.47 -3.23
CA GLU A 598 -13.15 -16.30 -4.06
C GLU A 598 -14.10 -16.58 -5.23
N SER A 599 -14.30 -17.85 -5.58
CA SER A 599 -15.23 -18.21 -6.66
C SER A 599 -16.67 -17.90 -6.28
N GLY A 600 -17.37 -17.20 -7.15
CA GLY A 600 -18.79 -16.86 -6.96
C GLY A 600 -19.07 -15.67 -6.06
N LYS A 601 -18.06 -15.03 -5.49
CA LYS A 601 -18.23 -13.76 -4.76
C LYS A 601 -18.42 -12.59 -5.71
N ALA A 602 -19.18 -11.60 -5.26
CA ALA A 602 -19.30 -10.32 -5.95
C ALA A 602 -18.24 -9.35 -5.45
N TYR A 603 -17.56 -8.71 -6.39
CA TYR A 603 -16.48 -7.76 -6.11
C TYR A 603 -16.84 -6.35 -6.55
N ALA A 604 -16.66 -5.42 -5.63
CA ALA A 604 -16.53 -4.01 -5.90
C ALA A 604 -15.02 -3.67 -5.87
N ARG A 605 -14.30 -3.98 -6.95
CA ARG A 605 -12.86 -3.75 -7.09
C ARG A 605 -12.56 -2.97 -8.38
N MET A 606 -11.57 -2.10 -8.31
CA MET A 606 -11.01 -1.43 -9.48
C MET A 606 -10.21 -2.43 -10.34
N GLN A 607 -10.06 -2.15 -11.63
CA GLN A 607 -9.61 -3.14 -12.61
C GLN A 607 -8.12 -3.42 -12.61
N TYR A 608 -7.27 -2.46 -12.21
CA TYR A 608 -5.82 -2.59 -12.30
C TYR A 608 -5.15 -1.92 -11.10
N ASP A 609 -4.03 -2.47 -10.68
CA ASP A 609 -3.07 -1.81 -9.82
C ASP A 609 -2.08 -1.07 -10.75
N TYR A 610 -2.11 0.24 -10.75
CA TYR A 610 -1.23 1.06 -11.59
C TYR A 610 0.12 1.21 -10.92
N ILE A 611 1.18 0.77 -11.62
CA ILE A 611 2.56 0.95 -11.15
C ILE A 611 3.17 2.12 -11.89
N ILE A 612 3.63 3.13 -11.17
CA ILE A 612 4.43 4.22 -11.72
C ILE A 612 5.83 3.69 -12.01
N ARG A 613 6.28 3.83 -13.23
CA ARG A 613 7.68 3.62 -13.61
C ARG A 613 8.26 4.89 -14.17
#